data_cc81f73033d89c3068a0ca6ba6a5d264
#
_entry.id   cc81f73033d89c3068a0ca6ba6a5d264
#
_cell.length_a   1.000
_cell.length_b   1.000
_cell.length_c   1.000
_cell.angle_alpha   90.00
_cell.angle_beta   90.00
_cell.angle_gamma   90.00
#
_symmetry.space_group_name_H-M   'P 1'
#
loop_
_entity.id
_entity.type
_entity.pdbx_description
1 polymer ?
#
loop_
_entity_poly.entity_id
_entity_poly.type
_entity_poly.pdbx_seq_one_letter_code
_entity_poly.pdbx_strand_id
1 'polypeptide(L)'
;LGPTTLGGRPVKNRVWMTAHATMLVKDHLFTDEHVNYYVERAKGGVGVITMEAMAVHRSTQPYRGKVFAFEERLVPEYQKIAAAVQAEGTLLMAQPWHRGRQTNSITSSMPVWAPSAVPCGVYREIPHVMTAADIDEIIEGYRISARLAAQGNLDGVEVHGMGHGYLLNQFLSPATNHRNDGFGGSLANRLRIIHEILDATRDEVGKDCIVGVRINSDD
;
A
#
# COMPACT_ATOMS: atom_id res chain seq x y z
N LEU A 1 14.25 21.96 11.72
CA LEU A 1 13.92 20.54 11.55
C LEU A 1 14.03 19.81 12.90
N GLY A 2 13.25 20.22 13.90
CA GLY A 2 13.26 19.63 15.23
C GLY A 2 12.55 18.27 15.30
N PRO A 3 12.75 17.48 16.40
CA PRO A 3 12.04 16.24 16.67
C PRO A 3 10.52 16.43 16.68
N THR A 4 9.80 15.35 16.42
CA THR A 4 8.33 15.31 16.44
C THR A 4 7.86 13.92 16.86
N THR A 5 6.55 13.68 16.87
CA THR A 5 5.96 12.37 17.08
C THR A 5 5.06 12.02 15.90
N LEU A 6 5.03 10.75 15.52
CA LEU A 6 4.14 10.19 14.50
C LEU A 6 3.49 8.92 15.07
N GLY A 7 2.18 8.90 15.18
CA GLY A 7 1.46 7.75 15.76
C GLY A 7 1.93 7.37 17.16
N GLY A 8 2.34 8.37 17.98
CA GLY A 8 2.89 8.15 19.32
C GLY A 8 4.38 7.80 19.36
N ARG A 9 5.03 7.52 18.22
CA ARG A 9 6.46 7.19 18.14
C ARG A 9 7.34 8.44 17.95
N PRO A 10 8.48 8.56 18.61
CA PRO A 10 9.39 9.68 18.42
C PRO A 10 10.04 9.62 17.03
N VAL A 11 10.15 10.76 16.37
CA VAL A 11 10.80 10.92 15.06
C VAL A 11 11.89 12.00 15.20
N LYS A 12 13.10 11.70 14.74
CA LYS A 12 14.25 12.61 14.89
C LYS A 12 14.09 13.98 14.22
N ASN A 13 13.24 14.06 13.18
CA ASN A 13 12.87 15.31 12.49
C ASN A 13 11.64 15.13 11.61
N ARG A 14 11.19 16.20 10.93
CA ARG A 14 10.00 16.20 10.07
C ARG A 14 10.29 15.95 8.59
N VAL A 15 11.42 15.36 8.23
CA VAL A 15 11.74 14.98 6.87
C VAL A 15 11.22 13.57 6.63
N TRP A 16 10.32 13.43 5.68
CA TRP A 16 9.71 12.17 5.30
C TRP A 16 10.00 11.85 3.83
N MET A 17 10.71 10.76 3.58
CA MET A 17 10.88 10.21 2.24
C MET A 17 9.63 9.41 1.87
N THR A 18 8.86 9.94 0.92
CA THR A 18 7.64 9.27 0.42
C THR A 18 8.00 8.11 -0.52
N ALA A 19 7.06 7.17 -0.66
CA ALA A 19 7.22 6.00 -1.51
C ALA A 19 7.39 6.36 -2.99
N HIS A 20 8.31 5.69 -3.66
CA HIS A 20 8.44 5.69 -5.12
C HIS A 20 9.04 4.36 -5.59
N ALA A 21 8.73 3.97 -6.82
CA ALA A 21 9.24 2.71 -7.40
C ALA A 21 10.74 2.81 -7.70
N THR A 22 11.53 1.91 -7.14
CA THR A 22 12.99 1.88 -7.32
C THR A 22 13.41 1.08 -8.55
N MET A 23 12.57 0.14 -9.01
CA MET A 23 12.85 -0.84 -10.06
C MET A 23 14.00 -1.82 -9.72
N LEU A 24 14.35 -1.97 -8.44
CA LEU A 24 15.40 -2.88 -7.95
C LEU A 24 14.87 -4.27 -7.57
N VAL A 25 13.55 -4.47 -7.69
CA VAL A 25 12.85 -5.72 -7.31
C VAL A 25 13.31 -6.89 -8.16
N LYS A 26 13.59 -8.04 -7.53
CA LYS A 26 13.84 -9.33 -8.18
C LYS A 26 12.90 -10.38 -7.59
N ASP A 27 12.31 -11.21 -8.44
CA ASP A 27 11.41 -12.29 -8.05
C ASP A 27 10.28 -11.86 -7.07
N HIS A 28 9.79 -10.61 -7.27
CA HIS A 28 8.78 -9.95 -6.42
C HIS A 28 9.20 -9.72 -4.96
N LEU A 29 10.51 -9.66 -4.68
CA LEU A 29 11.09 -9.40 -3.37
C LEU A 29 11.99 -8.16 -3.38
N PHE A 30 12.21 -7.61 -2.20
CA PHE A 30 13.29 -6.66 -1.98
C PHE A 30 14.66 -7.33 -2.12
N THR A 31 15.68 -6.56 -2.41
CA THR A 31 17.06 -7.01 -2.67
C THR A 31 18.05 -6.24 -1.79
N ASP A 32 19.31 -6.64 -1.81
CA ASP A 32 20.39 -5.92 -1.11
C ASP A 32 20.56 -4.49 -1.62
N GLU A 33 20.25 -4.24 -2.89
CA GLU A 33 20.24 -2.89 -3.45
C GLU A 33 19.19 -2.01 -2.79
N HIS A 34 18.03 -2.56 -2.37
CA HIS A 34 17.04 -1.81 -1.58
C HIS A 34 17.56 -1.47 -0.18
N VAL A 35 18.25 -2.42 0.47
CA VAL A 35 18.87 -2.16 1.80
C VAL A 35 19.80 -0.96 1.68
N ASN A 36 20.73 -1.00 0.73
CA ASN A 36 21.68 0.09 0.50
C ASN A 36 20.97 1.39 0.16
N TYR A 37 19.96 1.33 -0.71
CA TYR A 37 19.18 2.47 -1.14
C TYR A 37 18.50 3.20 0.03
N TYR A 38 17.82 2.48 0.93
CA TYR A 38 17.13 3.07 2.07
C TYR A 38 18.10 3.50 3.18
N VAL A 39 19.15 2.73 3.44
CA VAL A 39 20.18 3.06 4.44
C VAL A 39 20.90 4.37 4.10
N GLU A 40 21.27 4.60 2.84
CA GLU A 40 21.92 5.86 2.45
C GLU A 40 21.03 7.09 2.67
N ARG A 41 19.71 6.95 2.53
CA ARG A 41 18.75 8.02 2.88
C ARG A 41 18.63 8.20 4.40
N ALA A 42 18.63 7.12 5.16
CA ALA A 42 18.59 7.15 6.61
C ALA A 42 19.85 7.83 7.20
N LYS A 43 21.05 7.50 6.68
CA LYS A 43 22.32 8.18 6.97
C LYS A 43 22.29 9.66 6.59
N GLY A 44 21.60 10.01 5.49
CA GLY A 44 21.36 11.40 5.09
C GLY A 44 20.46 12.19 6.02
N GLY A 45 19.93 11.55 7.08
CA GLY A 45 19.18 12.21 8.16
C GLY A 45 17.67 12.20 8.02
N VAL A 46 17.10 11.47 7.09
CA VAL A 46 15.62 11.33 6.95
C VAL A 46 15.02 10.74 8.23
N GLY A 47 13.91 11.33 8.72
CA GLY A 47 13.22 10.88 9.93
C GLY A 47 12.30 9.68 9.71
N VAL A 48 11.62 9.64 8.56
CA VAL A 48 10.71 8.55 8.17
C VAL A 48 10.95 8.16 6.72
N ILE A 49 10.97 6.88 6.42
CA ILE A 49 10.99 6.33 5.06
C ILE A 49 9.73 5.48 4.86
N THR A 50 8.93 5.79 3.84
CA THR A 50 7.94 4.87 3.31
C THR A 50 8.56 4.16 2.10
N MET A 51 8.63 2.82 2.18
CA MET A 51 9.13 1.99 1.09
C MET A 51 8.22 2.08 -0.14
N GLU A 52 8.71 1.64 -1.29
CA GLU A 52 7.92 1.62 -2.52
C GLU A 52 6.60 0.84 -2.39
N ALA A 53 5.59 1.24 -3.17
CA ALA A 53 4.29 0.61 -3.16
C ALA A 53 4.35 -0.88 -3.55
N MET A 54 3.72 -1.73 -2.74
CA MET A 54 3.74 -3.18 -2.83
C MET A 54 2.35 -3.74 -3.10
N ALA A 55 2.24 -4.71 -4.00
CA ALA A 55 0.98 -5.30 -4.40
C ALA A 55 0.37 -6.14 -3.27
N VAL A 56 -0.91 -5.88 -2.93
CA VAL A 56 -1.66 -6.64 -1.92
C VAL A 56 -2.35 -7.86 -2.51
N HIS A 57 -2.52 -7.93 -3.82
CA HIS A 57 -3.23 -9.01 -4.50
C HIS A 57 -2.70 -9.21 -5.92
N ARG A 58 -2.86 -10.42 -6.47
CA ARG A 58 -2.35 -10.80 -7.81
C ARG A 58 -3.00 -10.03 -8.96
N SER A 59 -4.24 -9.54 -8.80
CA SER A 59 -4.91 -8.69 -9.79
C SER A 59 -4.32 -7.27 -9.88
N THR A 60 -3.50 -6.88 -8.89
CA THR A 60 -2.64 -5.70 -9.01
C THR A 60 -1.42 -6.09 -9.85
N GLN A 61 -1.24 -5.43 -10.95
CA GLN A 61 -0.23 -5.68 -11.98
C GLN A 61 1.05 -6.37 -11.46
N PRO A 62 1.30 -7.66 -11.76
CA PRO A 62 2.58 -8.31 -11.50
C PRO A 62 3.61 -7.88 -12.54
N TYR A 63 3.93 -6.60 -12.57
CA TYR A 63 5.09 -6.11 -13.29
C TYR A 63 6.35 -6.60 -12.59
N ARG A 64 7.39 -6.99 -13.34
CA ARG A 64 8.64 -7.52 -12.77
C ARG A 64 9.29 -6.65 -11.68
N GLY A 65 8.95 -5.37 -11.63
CA GLY A 65 9.44 -4.40 -10.66
C GLY A 65 8.48 -4.14 -9.50
N LYS A 66 7.66 -5.10 -9.05
CA LYS A 66 6.77 -4.93 -7.89
C LYS A 66 6.92 -6.04 -6.88
N VAL A 67 7.03 -5.66 -5.61
CA VAL A 67 7.03 -6.56 -4.47
C VAL A 67 5.61 -7.05 -4.21
N PHE A 68 5.47 -8.34 -3.87
CA PHE A 68 4.22 -8.94 -3.43
C PHE A 68 4.13 -8.92 -1.91
N ALA A 69 3.34 -8.00 -1.37
CA ALA A 69 3.15 -7.81 0.06
C ALA A 69 2.24 -8.87 0.72
N PHE A 70 1.91 -9.93 0.02
CA PHE A 70 1.09 -11.05 0.49
C PHE A 70 1.87 -12.38 0.55
N GLU A 71 3.18 -12.38 0.35
CA GLU A 71 4.02 -13.58 0.38
C GLU A 71 4.91 -13.61 1.61
N GLU A 72 4.80 -14.69 2.42
CA GLU A 72 5.55 -14.90 3.69
C GLU A 72 7.08 -14.77 3.51
N ARG A 73 7.60 -15.13 2.34
CA ARG A 73 9.04 -15.00 2.02
C ARG A 73 9.54 -13.55 2.02
N LEU A 74 8.65 -12.56 2.15
CA LEU A 74 8.99 -11.14 2.26
C LEU A 74 9.49 -10.77 3.67
N VAL A 75 9.12 -11.53 4.70
CA VAL A 75 9.45 -11.21 6.10
C VAL A 75 10.96 -11.09 6.35
N PRO A 76 11.82 -12.01 5.92
CA PRO A 76 13.27 -11.85 6.09
C PRO A 76 13.83 -10.58 5.43
N GLU A 77 13.30 -10.19 4.27
CA GLU A 77 13.75 -8.97 3.57
C GLU A 77 13.32 -7.70 4.33
N TYR A 78 12.11 -7.69 4.87
CA TYR A 78 11.65 -6.63 5.76
C TYR A 78 12.54 -6.50 6.99
N GLN A 79 12.83 -7.61 7.68
CA GLN A 79 13.68 -7.62 8.88
C GLN A 79 15.08 -7.05 8.58
N LYS A 80 15.65 -7.42 7.44
CA LYS A 80 16.96 -6.96 7.00
C LYS A 80 16.99 -5.45 6.75
N ILE A 81 16.00 -4.93 6.00
CA ILE A 81 15.88 -3.50 5.71
C ILE A 81 15.58 -2.73 7.00
N ALA A 82 14.63 -3.22 7.82
CA ALA A 82 14.24 -2.58 9.07
C ALA A 82 15.43 -2.43 10.03
N ALA A 83 16.17 -3.51 10.28
CA ALA A 83 17.34 -3.48 11.16
C ALA A 83 18.38 -2.44 10.69
N ALA A 84 18.64 -2.39 9.38
CA ALA A 84 19.65 -1.48 8.83
C ALA A 84 19.21 0.00 8.86
N VAL A 85 17.93 0.28 8.55
CA VAL A 85 17.39 1.66 8.54
C VAL A 85 17.16 2.18 9.95
N GLN A 86 16.63 1.35 10.85
CA GLN A 86 16.36 1.72 12.24
C GLN A 86 17.65 1.95 13.04
N ALA A 87 18.76 1.30 12.69
CA ALA A 87 20.07 1.58 13.27
C ALA A 87 20.52 3.06 13.08
N GLU A 88 20.01 3.73 12.04
CA GLU A 88 20.25 5.16 11.78
C GLU A 88 19.20 6.08 12.47
N GLY A 89 18.34 5.55 13.33
CA GLY A 89 17.25 6.27 14.00
C GLY A 89 16.16 6.76 13.07
N THR A 90 15.92 6.08 11.96
CA THR A 90 14.88 6.38 10.96
C THR A 90 13.75 5.38 11.09
N LEU A 91 12.50 5.84 11.10
CA LEU A 91 11.33 4.96 11.05
C LEU A 91 11.09 4.45 9.63
N LEU A 92 10.70 3.18 9.52
CA LEU A 92 10.46 2.50 8.24
C LEU A 92 9.01 2.02 8.13
N MET A 93 8.33 2.40 7.04
CA MET A 93 6.93 2.05 6.80
C MET A 93 6.74 1.26 5.52
N ALA A 94 5.85 0.25 5.54
CA ALA A 94 5.35 -0.42 4.35
C ALA A 94 4.29 0.44 3.64
N GLN A 95 4.14 0.26 2.31
CA GLN A 95 3.04 0.88 1.55
C GLN A 95 2.28 -0.18 0.73
N PRO A 96 1.33 -0.92 1.34
CA PRO A 96 0.44 -1.84 0.62
C PRO A 96 -0.52 -1.08 -0.31
N TRP A 97 -0.81 -1.67 -1.50
CA TRP A 97 -1.43 -0.95 -2.59
C TRP A 97 -2.14 -1.84 -3.61
N HIS A 98 -3.21 -1.32 -4.21
CA HIS A 98 -3.90 -1.94 -5.34
C HIS A 98 -4.25 -0.91 -6.41
N ARG A 99 -3.88 -1.17 -7.68
CA ARG A 99 -4.10 -0.23 -8.80
C ARG A 99 -5.55 -0.09 -9.25
N GLY A 100 -6.37 -1.10 -8.97
CA GLY A 100 -7.71 -1.13 -9.54
C GLY A 100 -7.65 -1.13 -11.07
N ARG A 101 -8.48 -0.33 -11.72
CA ARG A 101 -8.58 -0.20 -13.18
C ARG A 101 -7.35 0.40 -13.87
N GLN A 102 -6.37 0.91 -13.13
CA GLN A 102 -5.16 1.52 -13.70
C GLN A 102 -4.09 0.48 -14.05
N THR A 103 -4.49 -0.58 -14.71
CA THR A 103 -3.67 -1.66 -15.21
C THR A 103 -4.33 -2.30 -16.43
N ASN A 104 -3.76 -3.38 -16.94
CA ASN A 104 -4.36 -4.21 -18.00
C ASN A 104 -4.12 -5.69 -17.71
N SER A 105 -4.97 -6.54 -18.29
CA SER A 105 -4.91 -8.00 -18.13
C SER A 105 -3.66 -8.64 -18.74
N ILE A 106 -3.04 -8.00 -19.74
CA ILE A 106 -1.81 -8.48 -20.37
C ILE A 106 -0.66 -8.55 -19.36
N THR A 107 -0.57 -7.53 -18.49
CA THR A 107 0.51 -7.46 -17.49
C THR A 107 0.21 -8.25 -16.23
N SER A 108 -1.06 -8.37 -15.83
CA SER A 108 -1.46 -9.09 -14.62
C SER A 108 -1.74 -10.58 -14.87
N SER A 109 -1.99 -10.97 -16.13
CA SER A 109 -2.55 -12.28 -16.48
C SER A 109 -3.86 -12.60 -15.73
N MET A 110 -4.55 -11.55 -15.26
CA MET A 110 -5.83 -11.61 -14.55
C MET A 110 -6.74 -10.48 -15.06
N PRO A 111 -8.07 -10.63 -14.94
CA PRO A 111 -8.98 -9.52 -15.20
C PRO A 111 -8.62 -8.29 -14.37
N VAL A 112 -8.82 -7.11 -14.93
CA VAL A 112 -8.69 -5.85 -14.19
C VAL A 112 -9.88 -5.71 -13.25
N TRP A 113 -9.65 -5.40 -11.98
CA TRP A 113 -10.69 -5.29 -10.95
C TRP A 113 -11.00 -3.84 -10.62
N ALA A 114 -12.30 -3.50 -10.53
CA ALA A 114 -12.76 -2.17 -10.12
C ALA A 114 -14.15 -2.23 -9.49
N PRO A 115 -14.60 -1.19 -8.76
CA PRO A 115 -15.96 -1.15 -8.20
C PRO A 115 -17.05 -1.17 -9.26
N SER A 116 -16.78 -0.71 -10.48
CA SER A 116 -17.74 -0.64 -11.59
C SER A 116 -17.04 -0.79 -12.93
N ALA A 117 -17.81 -1.12 -14.00
CA ALA A 117 -17.31 -1.34 -15.36
C ALA A 117 -16.91 -0.01 -16.06
N VAL A 118 -16.15 0.84 -15.37
CA VAL A 118 -15.67 2.13 -15.89
C VAL A 118 -14.19 1.99 -16.26
N PRO A 119 -13.84 1.96 -17.56
CA PRO A 119 -12.46 1.77 -17.99
C PRO A 119 -11.56 2.95 -17.62
N CYS A 120 -10.26 2.66 -17.44
CA CYS A 120 -9.24 3.70 -17.31
C CYS A 120 -9.02 4.38 -18.66
N GLY A 121 -8.88 5.71 -18.67
CA GLY A 121 -8.65 6.48 -19.89
C GLY A 121 -7.38 6.11 -20.65
N VAL A 122 -6.38 5.55 -19.95
CA VAL A 122 -5.08 5.13 -20.53
C VAL A 122 -5.16 3.70 -21.08
N TYR A 123 -5.55 2.74 -20.23
CA TYR A 123 -5.52 1.31 -20.60
C TYR A 123 -6.78 0.87 -21.35
N ARG A 124 -7.92 1.55 -21.15
CA ARG A 124 -9.19 1.37 -21.88
C ARG A 124 -9.80 -0.02 -21.81
N GLU A 125 -9.33 -0.85 -20.89
CA GLU A 125 -9.88 -2.17 -20.63
C GLU A 125 -11.10 -2.04 -19.70
N ILE A 126 -12.20 -2.71 -20.02
CA ILE A 126 -13.39 -2.75 -19.18
C ILE A 126 -13.11 -3.67 -18.00
N PRO A 127 -13.13 -3.16 -16.75
CA PRO A 127 -12.83 -3.98 -15.60
C PRO A 127 -13.94 -4.99 -15.29
N HIS A 128 -13.54 -6.11 -14.68
CA HIS A 128 -14.42 -6.96 -13.91
C HIS A 128 -14.98 -6.15 -12.72
N VAL A 129 -16.31 -6.10 -12.62
CA VAL A 129 -16.99 -5.45 -11.49
C VAL A 129 -16.83 -6.35 -10.28
N MET A 130 -16.14 -5.87 -9.26
CA MET A 130 -15.86 -6.63 -8.06
C MET A 130 -17.14 -7.08 -7.36
N THR A 131 -17.23 -8.37 -7.05
CA THR A 131 -18.24 -8.95 -6.17
C THR A 131 -17.91 -8.64 -4.70
N ALA A 132 -18.80 -9.00 -3.79
CA ALA A 132 -18.49 -8.92 -2.34
C ALA A 132 -17.27 -9.81 -1.98
N ALA A 133 -17.20 -11.01 -2.55
CA ALA A 133 -16.07 -11.92 -2.33
C ALA A 133 -14.74 -11.34 -2.83
N ASP A 134 -14.73 -10.67 -3.99
CA ASP A 134 -13.53 -9.99 -4.50
C ASP A 134 -13.10 -8.83 -3.58
N ILE A 135 -14.07 -8.12 -2.98
CA ILE A 135 -13.79 -7.05 -2.00
C ILE A 135 -13.16 -7.66 -0.75
N ASP A 136 -13.71 -8.76 -0.25
CA ASP A 136 -13.18 -9.48 0.92
C ASP A 136 -11.74 -9.98 0.65
N GLU A 137 -11.44 -10.48 -0.56
CA GLU A 137 -10.08 -10.87 -0.96
C GLU A 137 -9.10 -9.70 -0.92
N ILE A 138 -9.53 -8.52 -1.35
CA ILE A 138 -8.68 -7.31 -1.28
C ILE A 138 -8.44 -6.88 0.17
N ILE A 139 -9.47 -6.87 1.01
CA ILE A 139 -9.33 -6.55 2.45
C ILE A 139 -8.35 -7.54 3.10
N GLU A 140 -8.50 -8.83 2.81
CA GLU A 140 -7.58 -9.87 3.30
C GLU A 140 -6.14 -9.66 2.80
N GLY A 141 -5.96 -9.23 1.55
CA GLY A 141 -4.65 -8.88 1.01
C GLY A 141 -3.96 -7.75 1.79
N TYR A 142 -4.70 -6.72 2.19
CA TYR A 142 -4.18 -5.66 3.07
C TYR A 142 -3.91 -6.17 4.48
N ARG A 143 -4.76 -7.04 5.03
CA ARG A 143 -4.57 -7.71 6.33
C ARG A 143 -3.26 -8.52 6.35
N ILE A 144 -3.06 -9.38 5.36
CA ILE A 144 -1.82 -10.17 5.21
C ILE A 144 -0.61 -9.24 5.11
N SER A 145 -0.69 -8.20 4.27
CA SER A 145 0.41 -7.23 4.11
C SER A 145 0.78 -6.54 5.43
N ALA A 146 -0.21 -6.18 6.25
CA ALA A 146 -0.01 -5.59 7.56
C ALA A 146 0.65 -6.57 8.54
N ARG A 147 0.18 -7.83 8.57
CA ARG A 147 0.78 -8.89 9.38
C ARG A 147 2.24 -9.12 9.03
N LEU A 148 2.57 -9.22 7.74
CA LEU A 148 3.96 -9.40 7.29
C LEU A 148 4.84 -8.20 7.63
N ALA A 149 4.30 -6.98 7.56
CA ALA A 149 5.00 -5.76 7.99
C ALA A 149 5.34 -5.79 9.49
N ALA A 150 4.38 -6.22 10.34
CA ALA A 150 4.60 -6.39 11.77
C ALA A 150 5.65 -7.47 12.06
N GLN A 151 5.58 -8.63 11.42
CA GLN A 151 6.56 -9.71 11.52
C GLN A 151 7.95 -9.28 11.01
N GLY A 152 7.98 -8.37 10.05
CA GLY A 152 9.19 -7.74 9.51
C GLY A 152 9.79 -6.64 10.40
N ASN A 153 9.20 -6.37 11.58
CA ASN A 153 9.62 -5.32 12.52
C ASN A 153 9.55 -3.90 11.93
N LEU A 154 8.62 -3.63 11.02
CA LEU A 154 8.42 -2.29 10.48
C LEU A 154 7.73 -1.38 11.51
N ASP A 155 7.99 -0.08 11.45
CA ASP A 155 7.44 0.92 12.35
C ASP A 155 6.01 1.31 12.01
N GLY A 156 5.56 1.05 10.78
CA GLY A 156 4.23 1.40 10.35
C GLY A 156 3.81 0.87 8.99
N VAL A 157 2.53 1.09 8.69
CA VAL A 157 1.89 0.79 7.41
C VAL A 157 1.17 2.02 6.91
N GLU A 158 1.48 2.47 5.70
CA GLU A 158 0.77 3.53 4.98
C GLU A 158 -0.15 2.89 3.94
N VAL A 159 -1.43 2.75 4.23
CA VAL A 159 -2.42 2.22 3.30
C VAL A 159 -2.53 3.15 2.09
N HIS A 160 -2.25 2.63 0.89
CA HIS A 160 -2.27 3.38 -0.36
C HIS A 160 -3.32 2.84 -1.34
N GLY A 161 -3.84 3.72 -2.17
CA GLY A 161 -4.90 3.41 -3.14
C GLY A 161 -5.96 4.51 -3.20
N MET A 162 -5.90 5.49 -2.27
CA MET A 162 -6.76 6.68 -2.28
C MET A 162 -6.14 7.85 -3.05
N GLY A 163 -4.95 7.65 -3.66
CA GLY A 163 -4.29 8.61 -4.53
C GLY A 163 -4.20 8.11 -5.95
N HIS A 164 -4.01 9.03 -6.91
CA HIS A 164 -3.76 8.72 -8.32
C HIS A 164 -4.85 7.90 -9.03
N GLY A 165 -6.08 7.91 -8.53
CA GLY A 165 -7.18 7.12 -9.10
C GLY A 165 -7.02 5.61 -8.94
N TYR A 166 -6.28 5.12 -7.92
CA TYR A 166 -6.14 3.70 -7.61
C TYR A 166 -7.41 3.13 -6.95
N LEU A 167 -7.40 1.84 -6.59
CA LEU A 167 -8.61 1.11 -6.22
C LEU A 167 -9.46 1.79 -5.15
N LEU A 168 -8.85 2.25 -4.04
CA LEU A 168 -9.60 2.86 -2.96
C LEU A 168 -10.17 4.24 -3.35
N ASN A 169 -9.46 5.00 -4.19
CA ASN A 169 -9.99 6.21 -4.79
C ASN A 169 -11.15 5.90 -5.76
N GLN A 170 -11.06 4.77 -6.52
CA GLN A 170 -12.15 4.34 -7.40
C GLN A 170 -13.42 3.98 -6.61
N PHE A 171 -13.31 3.41 -5.41
CA PHE A 171 -14.45 3.22 -4.51
C PHE A 171 -14.98 4.53 -3.96
N LEU A 172 -14.11 5.46 -3.62
CA LEU A 172 -14.46 6.75 -3.03
C LEU A 172 -15.17 7.68 -4.02
N SER A 173 -14.70 7.74 -5.27
CA SER A 173 -15.21 8.68 -6.27
C SER A 173 -16.54 8.21 -6.90
N PRO A 174 -17.60 9.04 -6.90
CA PRO A 174 -18.86 8.70 -7.58
C PRO A 174 -18.71 8.61 -9.10
N ALA A 175 -17.64 9.17 -9.68
CA ALA A 175 -17.37 9.08 -11.12
C ALA A 175 -16.93 7.67 -11.55
N THR A 176 -16.45 6.86 -10.62
CA THR A 176 -15.92 5.51 -10.87
C THR A 176 -16.63 4.41 -10.08
N ASN A 177 -17.43 4.78 -9.10
CA ASN A 177 -18.20 3.86 -8.26
C ASN A 177 -19.70 4.08 -8.51
N HIS A 178 -20.27 3.25 -9.36
CA HIS A 178 -21.70 3.25 -9.70
C HIS A 178 -22.46 2.11 -8.98
N ARG A 179 -21.90 1.56 -7.91
CA ARG A 179 -22.52 0.48 -7.14
C ARG A 179 -23.76 0.97 -6.40
N ASN A 180 -24.72 0.07 -6.23
CA ASN A 180 -25.97 0.29 -5.50
C ASN A 180 -26.10 -0.61 -4.26
N ASP A 181 -24.98 -1.23 -3.83
CA ASP A 181 -24.87 -2.05 -2.62
C ASP A 181 -24.21 -1.26 -1.46
N GLY A 182 -23.81 -1.98 -0.40
CA GLY A 182 -23.17 -1.40 0.78
C GLY A 182 -21.82 -0.73 0.55
N PHE A 183 -21.25 -0.82 -0.65
CA PHE A 183 -19.97 -0.20 -1.05
C PHE A 183 -20.13 0.94 -2.06
N GLY A 184 -21.37 1.39 -2.35
CA GLY A 184 -21.66 2.44 -3.31
C GLY A 184 -22.76 3.42 -2.86
N GLY A 185 -23.06 4.41 -3.68
CA GLY A 185 -24.06 5.44 -3.41
C GLY A 185 -23.59 6.49 -2.39
N SER A 186 -24.00 6.43 -1.12
CA SER A 186 -23.64 7.40 -0.09
C SER A 186 -22.11 7.44 0.16
N LEU A 187 -21.62 8.60 0.64
CA LEU A 187 -20.20 8.73 1.03
C LEU A 187 -19.82 7.67 2.09
N ALA A 188 -20.67 7.40 3.06
CA ALA A 188 -20.43 6.39 4.09
C ALA A 188 -20.22 5.00 3.49
N ASN A 189 -21.03 4.61 2.49
CA ASN A 189 -20.88 3.33 1.80
C ASN A 189 -19.59 3.30 0.95
N ARG A 190 -19.27 4.38 0.23
CA ARG A 190 -18.05 4.45 -0.57
C ARG A 190 -16.76 4.43 0.27
N LEU A 191 -16.82 4.91 1.51
CA LEU A 191 -15.72 4.84 2.49
C LEU A 191 -15.62 3.47 3.19
N ARG A 192 -16.63 2.62 3.12
CA ARG A 192 -16.70 1.35 3.85
C ARG A 192 -15.46 0.48 3.67
N ILE A 193 -15.07 0.19 2.42
CA ILE A 193 -13.89 -0.63 2.14
C ILE A 193 -12.62 -0.05 2.77
N ILE A 194 -12.50 1.28 2.80
CA ILE A 194 -11.34 1.97 3.37
C ILE A 194 -11.30 1.76 4.88
N HIS A 195 -12.45 1.91 5.57
CA HIS A 195 -12.55 1.66 7.00
C HIS A 195 -12.24 0.19 7.33
N GLU A 196 -12.84 -0.76 6.60
CA GLU A 196 -12.61 -2.19 6.81
C GLU A 196 -11.12 -2.57 6.60
N ILE A 197 -10.44 -1.97 5.62
CA ILE A 197 -8.98 -2.16 5.42
C ILE A 197 -8.18 -1.55 6.57
N LEU A 198 -8.54 -0.36 7.05
CA LEU A 198 -7.83 0.30 8.16
C LEU A 198 -8.01 -0.46 9.46
N ASP A 199 -9.22 -0.95 9.74
CA ASP A 199 -9.52 -1.78 10.90
C ASP A 199 -8.73 -3.08 10.83
N ALA A 200 -8.78 -3.80 9.70
CA ALA A 200 -8.01 -5.02 9.46
C ALA A 200 -6.50 -4.79 9.61
N THR A 201 -5.98 -3.67 9.09
CA THR A 201 -4.57 -3.30 9.25
C THR A 201 -4.22 -3.06 10.71
N ARG A 202 -5.05 -2.30 11.44
CA ARG A 202 -4.85 -1.99 12.86
C ARG A 202 -4.88 -3.22 13.74
N ASP A 203 -5.79 -4.16 13.46
CA ASP A 203 -5.91 -5.43 14.20
C ASP A 203 -4.64 -6.27 14.10
N GLU A 204 -3.99 -6.30 12.92
CA GLU A 204 -2.75 -7.07 12.71
C GLU A 204 -1.51 -6.41 13.31
N VAL A 205 -1.38 -5.08 13.20
CA VAL A 205 -0.15 -4.39 13.64
C VAL A 205 -0.19 -3.92 15.09
N GLY A 206 -1.37 -3.93 15.71
CA GLY A 206 -1.55 -3.47 17.10
C GLY A 206 -1.44 -1.95 17.25
N LYS A 207 -1.54 -1.47 18.50
CA LYS A 207 -1.62 -0.04 18.83
C LYS A 207 -0.30 0.72 18.72
N ASP A 208 0.82 0.02 18.83
CA ASP A 208 2.15 0.63 18.90
C ASP A 208 2.79 0.83 17.51
N CYS A 209 2.14 0.33 16.46
CA CYS A 209 2.56 0.52 15.07
C CYS A 209 1.81 1.71 14.45
N ILE A 210 2.50 2.47 13.61
CA ILE A 210 1.90 3.59 12.88
C ILE A 210 0.99 3.05 11.79
N VAL A 211 -0.26 3.48 11.73
CA VAL A 211 -1.17 3.25 10.60
C VAL A 211 -1.53 4.60 9.99
N GLY A 212 -1.17 4.78 8.76
CA GLY A 212 -1.43 5.98 7.98
C GLY A 212 -2.16 5.68 6.68
N VAL A 213 -2.63 6.72 6.02
CA VAL A 213 -3.31 6.65 4.72
C VAL A 213 -2.71 7.68 3.78
N ARG A 214 -2.43 7.27 2.54
CA ARG A 214 -2.05 8.20 1.48
C ARG A 214 -3.26 8.56 0.63
N ILE A 215 -3.62 9.84 0.65
CA ILE A 215 -4.77 10.40 -0.07
C ILE A 215 -4.34 11.53 -1.01
N ASN A 216 -5.17 11.82 -2.03
CA ASN A 216 -5.10 13.06 -2.78
C ASN A 216 -5.79 14.18 -1.97
N SER A 217 -5.38 15.43 -2.21
CA SER A 217 -6.05 16.60 -1.64
C SER A 217 -7.28 17.01 -2.44
N ASP A 218 -7.38 16.56 -3.67
CA ASP A 218 -8.48 16.82 -4.61
C ASP A 218 -8.65 15.64 -5.57
N ASP A 219 -9.85 15.50 -6.19
CA ASP A 219 -10.22 14.42 -7.13
C ASP A 219 -10.07 14.88 -8.59
#